data_00e0290c44a991e78d41ec25e80359bf
#
_entry.id   00e0290c44a991e78d41ec25e80359bf
#
_cell.length_a   1.000
_cell.length_b   1.000
_cell.length_c   1.000
_cell.angle_alpha   90.00
_cell.angle_beta   90.00
_cell.angle_gamma   90.00
#
_symmetry.space_group_name_H-M   'P 1'
#
loop_
_entity.id
_entity.type
_entity.pdbx_description
1 polymer ?
#
loop_
_entity_poly.entity_id
_entity_poly.type
_entity_poly.pdbx_seq_one_letter_code
_entity_poly.pdbx_strand_id
1 'polypeptide(L)'
;MKKIFEPVKLNRLRPKNRLVRSATWEGIAAPDGEIPPEGYAIYEELAKGGVGAIVTGFTSVAANDVYFGGMMRLSDDELIPQYQKLVGIVHRENCPAITQLALGAFYRPDGEQAEPDEMTSDEIRAVIRRFVESAARAEAAGFDGVQIHAAHFFFLSRFISPHVNHREDDYGGSTENRARILIEILRGVRKNSPGLHIAVKINSDDFIPGGLTENESLAVCEMLADAGVDSIEVSGNGTSVGGIRPHVNEAYFLPFAARLAERVPVPVILVGGLRSRETMERVLNETKIELLSLSRPLLREPDFPRKLERGEAEESSCVSCNACYSSPLHRCIFRKRAAR
;
A
#
# COMPACT_ATOMS: atom_id res chain seq x y z
N MET A 1 -18.24 -6.56 -19.78
CA MET A 1 -17.34 -7.39 -18.95
C MET A 1 -16.01 -6.67 -18.84
N LYS A 2 -15.50 -6.47 -17.62
CA LYS A 2 -14.18 -5.90 -17.37
C LYS A 2 -13.09 -6.91 -17.75
N LYS A 3 -12.04 -6.46 -18.44
CA LYS A 3 -10.88 -7.31 -18.77
C LYS A 3 -9.68 -6.90 -17.90
N ILE A 4 -8.83 -7.85 -17.53
CA ILE A 4 -7.62 -7.58 -16.75
C ILE A 4 -6.71 -6.57 -17.51
N PHE A 5 -6.50 -6.80 -18.79
CA PHE A 5 -5.58 -6.04 -19.64
C PHE A 5 -6.29 -4.97 -20.49
N GLU A 6 -7.09 -4.15 -19.85
CA GLU A 6 -7.64 -2.92 -20.44
C GLU A 6 -7.22 -1.71 -19.60
N PRO A 7 -6.96 -0.57 -20.24
CA PRO A 7 -6.65 0.67 -19.52
C PRO A 7 -7.78 1.10 -18.60
N VAL A 8 -7.43 1.57 -17.41
CA VAL A 8 -8.39 2.05 -16.41
C VAL A 8 -8.24 3.55 -16.22
N LYS A 9 -9.35 4.25 -16.25
CA LYS A 9 -9.39 5.68 -15.94
C LYS A 9 -9.95 5.84 -14.52
N LEU A 10 -9.07 6.03 -13.58
CA LEU A 10 -9.42 6.53 -12.24
C LEU A 10 -9.38 8.06 -12.26
N ASN A 11 -9.78 8.70 -11.19
CA ASN A 11 -9.84 10.17 -11.14
C ASN A 11 -8.54 10.84 -11.66
N ARG A 12 -7.40 10.58 -10.99
CA ARG A 12 -6.08 11.16 -11.30
C ARG A 12 -5.06 10.15 -11.81
N LEU A 13 -5.41 8.87 -11.88
CA LEU A 13 -4.50 7.80 -12.25
C LEU A 13 -4.96 7.10 -13.54
N ARG A 14 -4.01 6.67 -14.37
CA ARG A 14 -4.26 6.00 -15.65
C ARG A 14 -3.45 4.70 -15.75
N PRO A 15 -3.79 3.67 -14.95
CA PRO A 15 -3.15 2.37 -15.10
C PRO A 15 -3.39 1.78 -16.49
N LYS A 16 -2.33 1.21 -17.08
CA LYS A 16 -2.42 0.56 -18.42
C LYS A 16 -3.20 -0.75 -18.39
N ASN A 17 -3.42 -1.33 -17.22
CA ASN A 17 -4.28 -2.50 -16.96
C ASN A 17 -4.72 -2.52 -15.50
N ARG A 18 -5.52 -3.52 -15.10
CA ARG A 18 -6.11 -3.60 -13.76
C ARG A 18 -5.22 -4.25 -12.70
N LEU A 19 -3.97 -4.59 -13.02
CA LEU A 19 -3.03 -5.21 -12.08
C LEU A 19 -2.14 -4.14 -11.42
N VAL A 20 -2.14 -4.10 -10.11
CA VAL A 20 -1.31 -3.19 -9.30
C VAL A 20 -0.23 -3.98 -8.58
N ARG A 21 1.01 -3.48 -8.57
CA ARG A 21 2.02 -3.94 -7.63
C ARG A 21 1.68 -3.38 -6.26
N SER A 22 1.19 -4.23 -5.37
CA SER A 22 0.94 -3.85 -3.97
C SER A 22 2.23 -3.44 -3.29
N ALA A 23 2.17 -2.44 -2.44
CA ALA A 23 3.32 -2.09 -1.60
C ALA A 23 3.90 -3.34 -0.92
N THR A 24 5.17 -3.53 -1.07
CA THR A 24 5.93 -4.64 -0.47
C THR A 24 7.26 -4.08 0.00
N TRP A 25 7.58 -4.30 1.26
CA TRP A 25 8.87 -3.89 1.82
C TRP A 25 10.00 -4.67 1.15
N GLU A 26 10.93 -3.96 0.51
CA GLU A 26 12.07 -4.55 -0.17
C GLU A 26 13.28 -4.76 0.77
N GLY A 27 13.34 -4.02 1.88
CA GLY A 27 14.42 -4.09 2.86
C GLY A 27 15.78 -3.69 2.29
N ILE A 28 15.82 -2.67 1.42
CA ILE A 28 17.01 -2.34 0.60
C ILE A 28 17.61 -0.99 0.90
N ALA A 29 16.87 -0.04 1.47
CA ALA A 29 17.39 1.29 1.69
C ALA A 29 18.50 1.28 2.75
N ALA A 30 19.49 2.14 2.58
CA ALA A 30 20.50 2.40 3.58
C ALA A 30 19.90 3.11 4.81
N PRO A 31 20.60 3.15 5.96
CA PRO A 31 20.08 3.78 7.17
C PRO A 31 19.72 5.28 7.03
N ASP A 32 20.35 5.98 6.11
CA ASP A 32 20.06 7.36 5.74
C ASP A 32 18.90 7.51 4.74
N GLY A 33 18.35 6.39 4.26
CA GLY A 33 17.25 6.37 3.29
C GLY A 33 17.71 6.32 1.82
N GLU A 34 19.01 6.20 1.54
CA GLU A 34 19.51 6.06 0.18
C GLU A 34 19.00 4.76 -0.47
N ILE A 35 18.52 4.86 -1.71
CA ILE A 35 18.07 3.73 -2.51
C ILE A 35 19.27 3.20 -3.32
N PRO A 36 19.77 1.99 -3.02
CA PRO A 36 20.91 1.42 -3.75
C PRO A 36 20.50 1.02 -5.19
N PRO A 37 21.49 0.78 -6.08
CA PRO A 37 21.24 0.38 -7.47
C PRO A 37 20.28 -0.80 -7.63
N GLU A 38 20.35 -1.78 -6.72
CA GLU A 38 19.47 -2.94 -6.69
C GLU A 38 18.00 -2.58 -6.48
N GLY A 39 17.73 -1.50 -5.75
CA GLY A 39 16.39 -0.97 -5.55
C GLY A 39 15.76 -0.47 -6.85
N TYR A 40 16.50 0.30 -7.62
CA TYR A 40 16.05 0.77 -8.94
C TYR A 40 15.81 -0.40 -9.89
N ALA A 41 16.66 -1.43 -9.87
CA ALA A 41 16.51 -2.62 -10.71
C ALA A 41 15.22 -3.39 -10.40
N ILE A 42 14.79 -3.47 -9.13
CA ILE A 42 13.52 -4.09 -8.75
C ILE A 42 12.35 -3.38 -9.43
N TYR A 43 12.30 -2.05 -9.36
CA TYR A 43 11.20 -1.28 -9.94
C TYR A 43 11.22 -1.30 -11.47
N GLU A 44 12.41 -1.31 -12.08
CA GLU A 44 12.57 -1.48 -13.54
C GLU A 44 12.02 -2.84 -14.02
N GLU A 45 12.37 -3.93 -13.33
CA GLU A 45 11.87 -5.26 -13.65
C GLU A 45 10.34 -5.36 -13.53
N LEU A 46 9.75 -4.78 -12.47
CA LEU A 46 8.31 -4.74 -12.27
C LEU A 46 7.59 -3.96 -13.38
N ALA A 47 8.10 -2.78 -13.74
CA ALA A 47 7.52 -1.94 -14.78
C ALA A 47 7.59 -2.62 -16.16
N LYS A 48 8.76 -3.20 -16.51
CA LYS A 48 8.96 -4.04 -17.71
C LYS A 48 8.10 -5.30 -17.69
N GLY A 49 7.79 -5.81 -16.50
CA GLY A 49 6.94 -6.98 -16.30
C GLY A 49 5.47 -6.80 -16.68
N GLY A 50 5.05 -5.57 -16.99
CA GLY A 50 3.73 -5.31 -17.55
C GLY A 50 2.64 -5.01 -16.51
N VAL A 51 3.00 -4.77 -15.25
CA VAL A 51 2.04 -4.34 -14.23
C VAL A 51 1.43 -2.97 -14.59
N GLY A 52 0.16 -2.75 -14.25
CA GLY A 52 -0.60 -1.56 -14.61
C GLY A 52 -0.22 -0.31 -13.84
N ALA A 53 0.12 -0.47 -12.56
CA ALA A 53 0.64 0.58 -11.67
C ALA A 53 1.53 -0.04 -10.61
N ILE A 54 2.45 0.73 -10.05
CA ILE A 54 3.35 0.30 -8.98
C ILE A 54 3.12 1.17 -7.75
N VAL A 55 2.80 0.53 -6.61
CA VAL A 55 2.94 1.13 -5.29
C VAL A 55 4.30 0.71 -4.75
N THR A 56 5.15 1.68 -4.39
CA THR A 56 6.47 1.40 -3.82
C THR A 56 6.34 0.69 -2.47
N GLY A 57 7.42 0.13 -1.98
CA GLY A 57 7.49 -0.37 -0.62
C GLY A 57 7.26 0.72 0.42
N PHE A 58 7.22 0.31 1.67
CA PHE A 58 7.07 1.18 2.83
C PHE A 58 8.07 2.35 2.77
N THR A 59 7.56 3.57 2.71
CA THR A 59 8.36 4.80 2.65
C THR A 59 8.02 5.64 3.89
N SER A 60 8.94 5.69 4.85
CA SER A 60 8.70 6.42 6.09
C SER A 60 8.66 7.93 5.88
N VAL A 61 7.70 8.58 6.56
CA VAL A 61 7.54 10.04 6.59
C VAL A 61 8.43 10.71 7.65
N ALA A 62 9.23 9.93 8.41
CA ALA A 62 10.04 10.42 9.50
C ALA A 62 11.48 9.89 9.41
N ALA A 63 12.47 10.79 9.58
CA ALA A 63 13.88 10.43 9.55
C ALA A 63 14.28 9.53 10.74
N ASN A 64 13.62 9.69 11.88
CA ASN A 64 13.87 8.93 13.10
C ASN A 64 13.01 7.65 13.24
N ASP A 65 12.28 7.25 12.20
CA ASP A 65 11.56 5.98 12.21
C ASP A 65 12.55 4.83 12.04
N VAL A 66 12.72 4.03 13.09
CA VAL A 66 13.64 2.90 13.14
C VAL A 66 12.91 1.56 13.37
N TYR A 67 11.62 1.53 13.05
CA TYR A 67 10.76 0.38 13.30
C TYR A 67 11.29 -0.93 12.70
N PHE A 68 11.84 -0.87 11.49
CA PHE A 68 12.60 -1.97 10.89
C PHE A 68 13.64 -1.44 9.87
N GLY A 69 14.70 -2.23 9.64
CA GLY A 69 15.78 -1.82 8.74
C GLY A 69 15.38 -1.81 7.27
N GLY A 70 16.13 -1.07 6.46
CA GLY A 70 15.95 -1.07 5.00
C GLY A 70 14.70 -0.38 4.49
N MET A 71 14.02 0.42 5.33
CA MET A 71 12.87 1.24 4.91
C MET A 71 13.33 2.37 4.00
N MET A 72 12.64 2.57 2.90
CA MET A 72 12.73 3.83 2.15
C MET A 72 12.20 4.98 3.00
N ARG A 73 12.64 6.21 2.71
CA ARG A 73 12.21 7.42 3.43
C ARG A 73 11.96 8.56 2.46
N LEU A 74 11.01 9.41 2.80
CA LEU A 74 10.75 10.67 2.10
C LEU A 74 10.51 11.79 3.12
N SER A 75 11.31 11.76 4.19
CA SER A 75 11.25 12.68 5.32
C SER A 75 11.85 14.06 5.01
N ASP A 76 12.76 14.15 4.04
CA ASP A 76 13.57 15.31 3.74
C ASP A 76 13.64 15.61 2.23
N ASP A 77 13.86 16.88 1.87
CA ASP A 77 13.91 17.30 0.47
C ASP A 77 15.15 16.77 -0.26
N GLU A 78 16.24 16.50 0.46
CA GLU A 78 17.47 15.92 -0.08
C GLU A 78 17.25 14.52 -0.68
N LEU A 79 16.18 13.84 -0.28
CA LEU A 79 15.82 12.52 -0.82
C LEU A 79 15.04 12.59 -2.14
N ILE A 80 14.52 13.77 -2.54
CA ILE A 80 13.70 13.92 -3.76
C ILE A 80 14.43 13.44 -5.03
N PRO A 81 15.72 13.75 -5.30
CA PRO A 81 16.38 13.36 -6.54
C PRO A 81 16.43 11.85 -6.78
N GLN A 82 16.59 11.04 -5.74
CA GLN A 82 16.59 9.58 -5.89
C GLN A 82 15.22 9.04 -6.30
N TYR A 83 14.13 9.65 -5.81
CA TYR A 83 12.77 9.29 -6.21
C TYR A 83 12.42 9.78 -7.62
N GLN A 84 12.93 10.95 -8.03
CA GLN A 84 12.82 11.40 -9.44
C GLN A 84 13.44 10.37 -10.39
N LYS A 85 14.61 9.80 -10.03
CA LYS A 85 15.25 8.72 -10.77
C LYS A 85 14.37 7.46 -10.80
N LEU A 86 13.81 7.06 -9.65
CA LEU A 86 12.94 5.88 -9.54
C LEU A 86 11.68 6.05 -10.39
N VAL A 87 10.99 7.18 -10.25
CA VAL A 87 9.78 7.51 -11.02
C VAL A 87 10.08 7.52 -12.51
N GLY A 88 11.18 8.15 -12.94
CA GLY A 88 11.61 8.17 -14.34
C GLY A 88 11.86 6.76 -14.92
N ILE A 89 12.35 5.82 -14.09
CA ILE A 89 12.50 4.41 -14.48
C ILE A 89 11.14 3.75 -14.74
N VAL A 90 10.19 3.95 -13.83
CA VAL A 90 8.86 3.35 -13.92
C VAL A 90 8.05 3.96 -15.08
N HIS A 91 8.11 5.28 -15.25
CA HIS A 91 7.39 6.01 -16.29
C HIS A 91 7.83 5.64 -17.71
N ARG A 92 9.09 5.23 -17.94
CA ARG A 92 9.56 4.76 -19.26
C ARG A 92 8.74 3.58 -19.80
N GLU A 93 8.10 2.82 -18.92
CA GLU A 93 7.25 1.67 -19.28
C GLU A 93 5.74 2.02 -19.30
N ASN A 94 5.39 3.30 -19.37
CA ASN A 94 4.00 3.78 -19.26
C ASN A 94 3.27 3.20 -18.04
N CYS A 95 3.95 3.17 -16.91
CA CYS A 95 3.45 2.62 -15.65
C CYS A 95 3.39 3.74 -14.61
N PRO A 96 2.22 4.09 -14.07
CA PRO A 96 2.10 5.02 -12.97
C PRO A 96 2.84 4.55 -11.73
N ALA A 97 3.50 5.49 -11.03
CA ALA A 97 4.22 5.28 -9.80
C ALA A 97 3.50 5.95 -8.62
N ILE A 98 3.24 5.20 -7.57
CA ILE A 98 2.62 5.64 -6.33
C ILE A 98 3.59 5.33 -5.20
N THR A 99 3.86 6.26 -4.27
CA THR A 99 4.65 5.93 -3.09
C THR A 99 3.76 5.63 -1.90
N GLN A 100 4.05 4.55 -1.14
CA GLN A 100 3.33 4.27 0.10
C GLN A 100 3.95 5.05 1.26
N LEU A 101 3.27 6.11 1.68
CA LEU A 101 3.66 6.90 2.86
C LEU A 101 3.22 6.18 4.14
N ALA A 102 4.15 5.99 5.04
CA ALA A 102 3.94 5.21 6.24
C ALA A 102 4.75 5.74 7.42
N LEU A 103 4.35 5.33 8.61
CA LEU A 103 5.11 5.49 9.85
C LEU A 103 5.02 4.14 10.58
N GLY A 104 6.16 3.56 10.94
CA GLY A 104 6.20 2.29 11.67
C GLY A 104 5.74 2.48 13.10
N ALA A 105 6.40 3.40 13.79
CA ALA A 105 6.05 3.86 15.13
C ALA A 105 6.41 5.36 15.27
N PHE A 106 5.82 6.02 16.24
CA PHE A 106 6.20 7.38 16.58
C PHE A 106 7.34 7.35 17.61
N TYR A 107 8.42 8.06 17.28
CA TYR A 107 9.56 8.25 18.18
C TYR A 107 9.71 9.73 18.50
N ARG A 108 9.86 10.05 19.79
CA ARG A 108 10.23 11.38 20.28
C ARG A 108 11.68 11.73 19.94
N PRO A 109 12.10 12.98 20.06
CA PRO A 109 13.49 13.38 19.77
C PRO A 109 14.54 12.67 20.62
N ASP A 110 14.20 12.26 21.83
CA ASP A 110 15.06 11.49 22.75
C ASP A 110 15.13 9.97 22.40
N GLY A 111 14.38 9.53 21.39
CA GLY A 111 14.31 8.15 20.95
C GLY A 111 13.24 7.30 21.65
N GLU A 112 12.48 7.86 22.59
CA GLU A 112 11.37 7.16 23.21
C GLU A 112 10.25 6.91 22.21
N GLN A 113 9.79 5.66 22.10
CA GLN A 113 8.61 5.31 21.32
C GLN A 113 7.35 5.66 22.13
N ALA A 114 6.38 6.30 21.49
CA ALA A 114 5.08 6.58 22.09
C ALA A 114 3.94 5.90 21.34
N GLU A 115 3.04 5.31 22.12
CA GLU A 115 1.78 4.74 21.64
C GLU A 115 0.71 5.84 21.50
N PRO A 116 -0.38 5.58 20.74
CA PRO A 116 -1.47 6.55 20.60
C PRO A 116 -1.93 7.19 21.92
N ASP A 117 -2.06 6.41 22.99
CA ASP A 117 -2.55 6.89 24.29
C ASP A 117 -1.58 7.86 25.00
N GLU A 118 -0.30 7.75 24.67
CA GLU A 118 0.77 8.52 25.31
C GLU A 118 1.08 9.85 24.59
N MET A 119 0.53 10.02 23.39
CA MET A 119 0.80 11.16 22.53
C MET A 119 0.00 12.39 22.94
N THR A 120 0.67 13.54 22.93
CA THR A 120 0.00 14.84 23.02
C THR A 120 -0.69 15.18 21.68
N SER A 121 -1.66 16.09 21.73
CA SER A 121 -2.30 16.59 20.51
C SER A 121 -1.33 17.32 19.57
N ASP A 122 -0.25 17.91 20.11
CA ASP A 122 0.80 18.55 19.30
C ASP A 122 1.66 17.53 18.55
N GLU A 123 1.98 16.40 19.19
CA GLU A 123 2.69 15.30 18.56
C GLU A 123 1.82 14.65 17.43
N ILE A 124 0.52 14.49 17.66
CA ILE A 124 -0.41 14.02 16.62
C ILE A 124 -0.43 14.98 15.43
N ARG A 125 -0.55 16.28 15.69
CA ARG A 125 -0.48 17.32 14.64
C ARG A 125 0.88 17.32 13.91
N ALA A 126 1.98 17.04 14.61
CA ALA A 126 3.29 16.90 13.98
C ALA A 126 3.34 15.67 13.03
N VAL A 127 2.75 14.55 13.41
CA VAL A 127 2.63 13.38 12.50
C VAL A 127 1.81 13.73 11.26
N ILE A 128 0.66 14.39 11.43
CA ILE A 128 -0.17 14.81 10.29
C ILE A 128 0.65 15.69 9.32
N ARG A 129 1.41 16.67 9.85
CA ARG A 129 2.29 17.51 9.01
C ARG A 129 3.34 16.68 8.26
N ARG A 130 4.00 15.70 8.89
CA ARG A 130 5.00 14.84 8.23
C ARG A 130 4.41 14.11 7.03
N PHE A 131 3.19 13.56 7.14
CA PHE A 131 2.52 12.93 6.00
C PHE A 131 2.24 13.92 4.87
N VAL A 132 1.76 15.12 5.20
CA VAL A 132 1.45 16.17 4.22
C VAL A 132 2.72 16.65 3.50
N GLU A 133 3.80 16.90 4.23
CA GLU A 133 5.09 17.31 3.67
C GLU A 133 5.71 16.21 2.81
N SER A 134 5.65 14.95 3.26
CA SER A 134 6.13 13.82 2.44
C SER A 134 5.31 13.64 1.15
N ALA A 135 4.01 13.92 1.19
CA ALA A 135 3.19 13.90 -0.02
C ALA A 135 3.60 15.03 -0.99
N ALA A 136 3.92 16.23 -0.49
CA ALA A 136 4.44 17.31 -1.33
C ALA A 136 5.79 16.96 -1.96
N ARG A 137 6.67 16.27 -1.22
CA ARG A 137 7.94 15.74 -1.76
C ARG A 137 7.69 14.67 -2.82
N ALA A 138 6.69 13.80 -2.62
CA ALA A 138 6.30 12.81 -3.62
C ALA A 138 5.82 13.49 -4.93
N GLU A 139 5.02 14.56 -4.84
CA GLU A 139 4.61 15.35 -6.00
C GLU A 139 5.81 15.99 -6.69
N ALA A 140 6.74 16.60 -5.93
CA ALA A 140 7.98 17.17 -6.45
C ALA A 140 8.91 16.12 -7.09
N ALA A 141 8.87 14.88 -6.61
CA ALA A 141 9.58 13.75 -7.20
C ALA A 141 8.92 13.21 -8.48
N GLY A 142 7.70 13.65 -8.81
CA GLY A 142 6.97 13.26 -10.01
C GLY A 142 6.11 12.00 -9.86
N PHE A 143 5.82 11.55 -8.64
CA PHE A 143 4.87 10.46 -8.43
C PHE A 143 3.47 10.86 -8.91
N ASP A 144 2.72 9.90 -9.46
CA ASP A 144 1.32 10.07 -9.86
C ASP A 144 0.37 10.06 -8.66
N GLY A 145 0.82 9.52 -7.53
CA GLY A 145 0.02 9.44 -6.33
C GLY A 145 0.79 9.02 -5.09
N VAL A 146 0.07 9.05 -3.98
CA VAL A 146 0.50 8.53 -2.70
C VAL A 146 -0.51 7.53 -2.16
N GLN A 147 -0.03 6.52 -1.43
CA GLN A 147 -0.88 5.62 -0.68
C GLN A 147 -0.59 5.80 0.81
N ILE A 148 -1.57 6.26 1.58
CA ILE A 148 -1.47 6.38 3.04
C ILE A 148 -1.63 4.99 3.65
N HIS A 149 -0.64 4.56 4.43
CA HIS A 149 -0.63 3.24 5.03
C HIS A 149 -1.32 3.23 6.41
N ALA A 150 -2.54 2.72 6.45
CA ALA A 150 -3.37 2.60 7.65
C ALA A 150 -3.76 1.13 7.93
N ALA A 151 -2.78 0.21 7.78
CA ALA A 151 -2.99 -1.22 7.94
C ALA A 151 -1.83 -1.88 8.70
N HIS A 152 -1.98 -3.17 9.02
CA HIS A 152 -0.93 -4.09 9.50
C HIS A 152 -0.32 -3.74 10.86
N PHE A 153 -1.07 -3.10 11.75
CA PHE A 153 -0.59 -2.60 13.04
C PHE A 153 0.59 -1.62 12.97
N PHE A 154 0.82 -0.97 11.80
CA PHE A 154 1.65 0.22 11.76
C PHE A 154 0.93 1.42 12.35
N PHE A 155 1.63 2.51 12.57
CA PHE A 155 1.19 3.62 13.39
C PHE A 155 -0.26 4.08 13.16
N LEU A 156 -0.67 4.38 11.92
CA LEU A 156 -2.04 4.83 11.64
C LEU A 156 -3.09 3.73 11.86
N SER A 157 -2.76 2.46 11.57
CA SER A 157 -3.62 1.32 11.86
C SER A 157 -3.86 1.16 13.37
N ARG A 158 -2.83 1.39 14.18
CA ARG A 158 -2.92 1.35 15.65
C ARG A 158 -3.78 2.50 16.18
N PHE A 159 -3.75 3.66 15.53
CA PHE A 159 -4.62 4.79 15.88
C PHE A 159 -6.10 4.50 15.69
N ILE A 160 -6.45 3.75 14.62
CA ILE A 160 -7.83 3.39 14.30
C ILE A 160 -8.33 2.26 15.21
N SER A 161 -7.43 1.37 15.64
CA SER A 161 -7.75 0.17 16.41
C SER A 161 -8.15 0.50 17.86
N PRO A 162 -9.37 0.12 18.31
CA PRO A 162 -9.75 0.29 19.71
C PRO A 162 -8.96 -0.61 20.66
N HIS A 163 -8.25 -1.62 20.17
CA HIS A 163 -7.36 -2.47 20.96
C HIS A 163 -6.12 -1.73 21.46
N VAL A 164 -5.72 -0.66 20.78
CA VAL A 164 -4.49 0.12 21.07
C VAL A 164 -4.81 1.55 21.47
N ASN A 165 -5.80 2.16 20.85
CA ASN A 165 -6.18 3.55 21.09
C ASN A 165 -7.32 3.63 22.11
N HIS A 166 -6.98 3.92 23.36
CA HIS A 166 -7.93 4.11 24.46
C HIS A 166 -8.10 5.58 24.86
N ARG A 167 -7.70 6.50 23.99
CA ARG A 167 -7.85 7.95 24.20
C ARG A 167 -9.30 8.34 24.42
N GLU A 168 -9.51 9.36 25.25
CA GLU A 168 -10.84 9.94 25.54
C GLU A 168 -11.02 11.36 24.93
N ASP A 169 -10.04 11.80 24.09
CA ASP A 169 -10.08 13.08 23.40
C ASP A 169 -10.60 12.95 21.95
N ASP A 170 -10.44 14.03 21.17
CA ASP A 170 -10.88 14.11 19.77
C ASP A 170 -10.24 13.06 18.84
N TYR A 171 -9.23 12.33 19.29
CA TYR A 171 -8.52 11.29 18.53
C TYR A 171 -8.77 9.87 19.06
N GLY A 172 -9.73 9.69 19.98
CA GLY A 172 -10.04 8.38 20.58
C GLY A 172 -11.51 8.20 20.92
N GLY A 173 -11.86 7.07 21.55
CA GLY A 173 -13.21 6.69 21.89
C GLY A 173 -14.02 6.21 20.68
N SER A 174 -14.77 7.06 19.99
CA SER A 174 -15.59 6.64 18.86
C SER A 174 -14.78 6.29 17.60
N THR A 175 -15.36 5.52 16.70
CA THR A 175 -14.73 5.18 15.40
C THR A 175 -14.35 6.44 14.61
N GLU A 176 -15.21 7.47 14.64
CA GLU A 176 -14.98 8.75 13.97
C GLU A 176 -13.75 9.48 14.54
N ASN A 177 -13.62 9.49 15.86
CA ASN A 177 -12.48 10.12 16.53
C ASN A 177 -11.19 9.35 16.28
N ARG A 178 -11.19 8.01 16.36
CA ARG A 178 -10.01 7.20 16.03
C ARG A 178 -9.57 7.35 14.58
N ALA A 179 -10.51 7.57 13.64
CA ALA A 179 -10.23 7.81 12.24
C ALA A 179 -9.80 9.25 11.93
N ARG A 180 -10.00 10.21 12.85
CA ARG A 180 -9.75 11.64 12.64
C ARG A 180 -8.36 11.94 12.10
N ILE A 181 -7.32 11.34 12.66
CA ILE A 181 -5.95 11.55 12.21
C ILE A 181 -5.80 11.22 10.71
N LEU A 182 -6.41 10.13 10.26
CA LEU A 182 -6.35 9.68 8.87
C LEU A 182 -7.11 10.64 7.94
N ILE A 183 -8.27 11.12 8.38
CA ILE A 183 -9.07 12.11 7.64
C ILE A 183 -8.34 13.46 7.53
N GLU A 184 -7.67 13.89 8.60
CA GLU A 184 -6.89 15.14 8.61
C GLU A 184 -5.67 15.04 7.70
N ILE A 185 -4.95 13.90 7.69
CA ILE A 185 -3.86 13.63 6.74
C ILE A 185 -4.40 13.72 5.31
N LEU A 186 -5.48 12.98 4.99
CA LEU A 186 -6.08 12.97 3.65
C LEU A 186 -6.43 14.39 3.17
N ARG A 187 -7.12 15.17 4.00
CA ARG A 187 -7.49 16.56 3.69
C ARG A 187 -6.27 17.45 3.53
N GLY A 188 -5.27 17.29 4.39
CA GLY A 188 -4.01 18.03 4.31
C GLY A 188 -3.25 17.74 3.03
N VAL A 189 -3.12 16.48 2.64
CA VAL A 189 -2.49 16.06 1.38
C VAL A 189 -3.29 16.61 0.19
N ARG A 190 -4.60 16.46 0.17
CA ARG A 190 -5.46 16.98 -0.91
C ARG A 190 -5.31 18.50 -1.11
N LYS A 191 -5.21 19.26 0.01
CA LYS A 191 -5.06 20.72 -0.02
C LYS A 191 -3.70 21.14 -0.59
N ASN A 192 -2.63 20.46 -0.23
CA ASN A 192 -1.25 20.87 -0.55
C ASN A 192 -0.73 20.24 -1.86
N SER A 193 -1.24 19.08 -2.24
CA SER A 193 -0.85 18.33 -3.45
C SER A 193 -2.09 17.87 -4.22
N PRO A 194 -2.86 18.82 -4.81
CA PRO A 194 -4.15 18.53 -5.43
C PRO A 194 -4.04 17.66 -6.69
N GLY A 195 -2.86 17.60 -7.30
CA GLY A 195 -2.58 16.79 -8.49
C GLY A 195 -2.44 15.29 -8.20
N LEU A 196 -2.05 14.91 -7.00
CA LEU A 196 -1.80 13.52 -6.64
C LEU A 196 -3.08 12.69 -6.55
N HIS A 197 -3.00 11.45 -7.04
CA HIS A 197 -3.94 10.40 -6.66
C HIS A 197 -3.67 9.99 -5.22
N ILE A 198 -4.67 10.07 -4.34
CA ILE A 198 -4.55 9.69 -2.94
C ILE A 198 -5.26 8.36 -2.72
N ALA A 199 -4.51 7.31 -2.48
CA ALA A 199 -5.02 6.02 -2.06
C ALA A 199 -4.87 5.87 -0.53
N VAL A 200 -5.71 5.03 0.07
CA VAL A 200 -5.54 4.56 1.45
C VAL A 200 -5.52 3.04 1.44
N LYS A 201 -4.56 2.45 2.15
CA LYS A 201 -4.55 1.02 2.44
C LYS A 201 -4.97 0.82 3.88
N ILE A 202 -6.05 0.04 4.10
CA ILE A 202 -6.69 -0.13 5.41
C ILE A 202 -6.95 -1.61 5.70
N ASN A 203 -6.94 -1.98 6.99
CA ASN A 203 -7.40 -3.29 7.43
C ASN A 203 -8.91 -3.44 7.25
N SER A 204 -9.35 -4.58 6.74
CA SER A 204 -10.76 -4.98 6.76
C SER A 204 -11.22 -5.30 8.19
N ASP A 205 -10.32 -5.88 8.97
CA ASP A 205 -10.51 -6.29 10.36
C ASP A 205 -9.12 -6.43 11.00
N ASP A 206 -9.00 -6.27 12.30
CA ASP A 206 -7.74 -6.51 13.00
C ASP A 206 -7.52 -8.00 13.34
N PHE A 207 -8.56 -8.82 13.23
CA PHE A 207 -8.55 -10.26 13.54
C PHE A 207 -8.08 -10.59 14.96
N ILE A 208 -8.32 -9.68 15.91
CA ILE A 208 -8.02 -9.86 17.34
C ILE A 208 -9.20 -9.40 18.21
N PRO A 209 -9.39 -9.97 19.38
CA PRO A 209 -10.41 -9.50 20.32
C PRO A 209 -10.21 -8.02 20.68
N GLY A 210 -11.29 -7.25 20.62
CA GLY A 210 -11.25 -5.82 20.91
C GLY A 210 -10.55 -4.96 19.86
N GLY A 211 -10.16 -5.52 18.71
CA GLY A 211 -9.61 -4.78 17.59
C GLY A 211 -10.67 -4.11 16.71
N LEU A 212 -10.21 -3.45 15.65
CA LEU A 212 -11.06 -2.86 14.62
C LEU A 212 -11.90 -3.96 13.96
N THR A 213 -13.20 -3.83 13.99
CA THR A 213 -14.14 -4.77 13.36
C THR A 213 -14.40 -4.41 11.90
N GLU A 214 -14.89 -5.39 11.11
CA GLU A 214 -15.30 -5.13 9.72
C GLU A 214 -16.32 -3.98 9.59
N ASN A 215 -17.28 -3.84 10.52
CA ASN A 215 -18.27 -2.77 10.49
C ASN A 215 -17.65 -1.40 10.76
N GLU A 216 -16.72 -1.30 11.70
CA GLU A 216 -15.98 -0.06 11.95
C GLU A 216 -15.08 0.29 10.77
N SER A 217 -14.40 -0.70 10.19
CA SER A 217 -13.59 -0.49 8.98
C SER A 217 -14.42 0.01 7.79
N LEU A 218 -15.62 -0.53 7.58
CA LEU A 218 -16.55 -0.01 6.57
C LEU A 218 -16.91 1.45 6.85
N ALA A 219 -17.23 1.81 8.09
CA ALA A 219 -17.54 3.20 8.46
C ALA A 219 -16.34 4.15 8.22
N VAL A 220 -15.12 3.71 8.57
CA VAL A 220 -13.89 4.48 8.26
C VAL A 220 -13.71 4.66 6.76
N CYS A 221 -13.95 3.62 5.96
CA CYS A 221 -13.85 3.70 4.50
C CYS A 221 -14.89 4.67 3.89
N GLU A 222 -16.11 4.71 4.41
CA GLU A 222 -17.14 5.68 4.02
C GLU A 222 -16.71 7.11 4.35
N MET A 223 -16.19 7.35 5.56
CA MET A 223 -15.64 8.66 5.94
C MET A 223 -14.46 9.09 5.05
N LEU A 224 -13.61 8.15 4.63
CA LEU A 224 -12.52 8.42 3.69
C LEU A 224 -13.05 8.80 2.30
N ALA A 225 -14.09 8.12 1.82
CA ALA A 225 -14.74 8.45 0.55
C ALA A 225 -15.35 9.85 0.59
N ASP A 226 -16.05 10.21 1.66
CA ASP A 226 -16.63 11.54 1.88
C ASP A 226 -15.53 12.62 2.01
N ALA A 227 -14.38 12.28 2.56
CA ALA A 227 -13.24 13.18 2.68
C ALA A 227 -12.44 13.33 1.37
N GLY A 228 -12.78 12.58 0.32
CA GLY A 228 -12.21 12.73 -1.03
C GLY A 228 -10.97 11.87 -1.32
N VAL A 229 -10.87 10.66 -0.74
CA VAL A 229 -9.91 9.65 -1.19
C VAL A 229 -10.19 9.26 -2.65
N ASP A 230 -9.16 8.96 -3.42
CA ASP A 230 -9.33 8.56 -4.83
C ASP A 230 -9.46 7.03 -5.02
N SER A 231 -8.95 6.23 -4.10
CA SER A 231 -9.13 4.76 -4.08
C SER A 231 -8.79 4.16 -2.71
N ILE A 232 -9.33 2.97 -2.43
CA ILE A 232 -9.10 2.24 -1.18
C ILE A 232 -8.58 0.83 -1.49
N GLU A 233 -7.39 0.48 -0.98
CA GLU A 233 -6.86 -0.88 -1.04
C GLU A 233 -7.18 -1.62 0.26
N VAL A 234 -7.97 -2.69 0.14
CA VAL A 234 -8.38 -3.52 1.28
C VAL A 234 -7.26 -4.47 1.68
N SER A 235 -6.95 -4.52 2.97
CA SER A 235 -5.96 -5.41 3.55
C SER A 235 -6.43 -5.97 4.90
N GLY A 236 -5.52 -6.43 5.73
CA GLY A 236 -5.82 -6.89 7.10
C GLY A 236 -4.55 -7.36 7.80
N ASN A 237 -4.60 -7.49 9.10
CA ASN A 237 -3.50 -8.09 9.85
C ASN A 237 -3.28 -9.54 9.41
N GLY A 238 -2.04 -10.02 9.44
CA GLY A 238 -1.74 -11.35 8.95
C GLY A 238 -1.82 -11.52 7.43
N THR A 239 -1.62 -10.45 6.67
CA THR A 239 -1.77 -10.40 5.19
C THR A 239 -1.00 -11.44 4.43
N SER A 240 0.06 -11.98 5.00
CA SER A 240 0.93 -12.96 4.35
C SER A 240 0.53 -14.39 4.69
N VAL A 241 -0.73 -14.72 4.47
CA VAL A 241 -1.23 -16.07 4.66
C VAL A 241 -0.38 -17.06 3.85
N GLY A 242 0.11 -18.10 4.52
CA GLY A 242 0.85 -19.20 3.89
C GLY A 242 -0.07 -20.15 3.14
N GLY A 243 0.51 -20.98 2.25
CA GLY A 243 -0.22 -22.08 1.60
C GLY A 243 -1.36 -21.67 0.69
N ILE A 244 -1.34 -20.44 0.13
CA ILE A 244 -2.31 -20.03 -0.88
C ILE A 244 -2.10 -20.83 -2.16
N ARG A 245 -3.16 -21.42 -2.67
CA ARG A 245 -3.19 -22.21 -3.92
C ARG A 245 -4.21 -21.65 -4.89
N PRO A 246 -3.88 -21.61 -6.19
CA PRO A 246 -4.83 -21.23 -7.24
C PRO A 246 -6.15 -22.00 -7.10
N HIS A 247 -7.26 -21.36 -7.38
CA HIS A 247 -8.64 -21.89 -7.36
C HIS A 247 -9.13 -22.49 -6.02
N VAL A 248 -8.31 -22.44 -4.93
CA VAL A 248 -8.65 -23.10 -3.65
C VAL A 248 -8.96 -22.08 -2.56
N ASN A 249 -8.02 -21.17 -2.27
CA ASN A 249 -8.11 -20.23 -1.16
C ASN A 249 -7.56 -18.84 -1.51
N GLU A 250 -7.73 -18.44 -2.76
CA GLU A 250 -7.40 -17.12 -3.26
C GLU A 250 -8.37 -16.04 -2.76
N ALA A 251 -7.97 -14.78 -2.94
CA ALA A 251 -8.85 -13.62 -2.74
C ALA A 251 -9.49 -13.57 -1.34
N TYR A 252 -8.73 -13.86 -0.28
CA TYR A 252 -9.28 -14.03 1.07
C TYR A 252 -9.86 -12.74 1.69
N PHE A 253 -9.59 -11.54 1.15
CA PHE A 253 -10.27 -10.29 1.51
C PHE A 253 -11.45 -9.94 0.62
N LEU A 254 -11.81 -10.80 -0.34
CA LEU A 254 -12.91 -10.56 -1.28
C LEU A 254 -14.26 -10.29 -0.59
N PRO A 255 -14.67 -11.03 0.46
CA PRO A 255 -15.96 -10.78 1.10
C PRO A 255 -16.12 -9.35 1.61
N PHE A 256 -15.11 -8.80 2.26
CA PHE A 256 -15.11 -7.42 2.71
C PHE A 256 -15.00 -6.43 1.55
N ALA A 257 -14.04 -6.65 0.64
CA ALA A 257 -13.81 -5.73 -0.48
C ALA A 257 -15.03 -5.60 -1.41
N ALA A 258 -15.78 -6.68 -1.63
CA ALA A 258 -17.00 -6.66 -2.41
C ALA A 258 -18.10 -5.84 -1.72
N ARG A 259 -18.29 -6.02 -0.40
CA ARG A 259 -19.24 -5.20 0.38
C ARG A 259 -18.84 -3.71 0.37
N LEU A 260 -17.55 -3.42 0.54
CA LEU A 260 -17.06 -2.05 0.48
C LEU A 260 -17.33 -1.41 -0.89
N ALA A 261 -17.06 -2.14 -1.98
CA ALA A 261 -17.26 -1.64 -3.33
C ALA A 261 -18.73 -1.33 -3.68
N GLU A 262 -19.69 -1.90 -2.94
CA GLU A 262 -21.12 -1.53 -3.06
C GLU A 262 -21.47 -0.26 -2.26
N ARG A 263 -20.66 0.12 -1.26
CA ARG A 263 -20.98 1.19 -0.31
C ARG A 263 -20.29 2.51 -0.62
N VAL A 264 -19.15 2.48 -1.30
CA VAL A 264 -18.36 3.69 -1.59
C VAL A 264 -18.35 4.01 -3.09
N PRO A 265 -18.35 5.29 -3.47
CA PRO A 265 -18.32 5.69 -4.88
C PRO A 265 -16.90 5.67 -5.47
N VAL A 266 -15.89 5.34 -4.67
CA VAL A 266 -14.48 5.34 -5.09
C VAL A 266 -14.02 3.92 -5.46
N PRO A 267 -13.06 3.77 -6.39
CA PRO A 267 -12.49 2.49 -6.75
C PRO A 267 -11.94 1.72 -5.55
N VAL A 268 -12.34 0.45 -5.42
CA VAL A 268 -11.79 -0.48 -4.44
C VAL A 268 -10.76 -1.38 -5.13
N ILE A 269 -9.64 -1.57 -4.46
CA ILE A 269 -8.50 -2.39 -4.89
C ILE A 269 -8.46 -3.63 -3.99
N LEU A 270 -8.56 -4.82 -4.58
CA LEU A 270 -8.46 -6.09 -3.85
C LEU A 270 -7.01 -6.57 -3.82
N VAL A 271 -6.45 -6.76 -2.64
CA VAL A 271 -5.25 -7.56 -2.40
C VAL A 271 -5.64 -8.84 -1.65
N GLY A 272 -4.76 -9.82 -1.59
CA GLY A 272 -4.93 -10.99 -0.73
C GLY A 272 -5.07 -12.31 -1.47
N GLY A 273 -3.93 -12.93 -1.77
CA GLY A 273 -3.90 -14.30 -2.27
C GLY A 273 -4.19 -14.53 -3.74
N LEU A 274 -4.39 -13.50 -4.54
CA LEU A 274 -4.63 -13.62 -5.99
C LEU A 274 -3.49 -14.36 -6.69
N ARG A 275 -3.82 -15.39 -7.49
CA ARG A 275 -2.87 -16.29 -8.18
C ARG A 275 -3.29 -16.62 -9.60
N SER A 276 -4.57 -16.86 -9.88
CA SER A 276 -5.06 -17.34 -11.15
C SER A 276 -5.82 -16.26 -11.95
N ARG A 277 -5.75 -16.35 -13.28
CA ARG A 277 -6.54 -15.54 -14.21
C ARG A 277 -8.04 -15.67 -13.92
N GLU A 278 -8.51 -16.91 -13.80
CA GLU A 278 -9.92 -17.20 -13.58
C GLU A 278 -10.48 -16.49 -12.35
N THR A 279 -9.79 -16.58 -11.19
CA THR A 279 -10.21 -15.86 -9.98
C THR A 279 -10.20 -14.36 -10.18
N MET A 280 -9.17 -13.81 -10.84
CA MET A 280 -9.07 -12.39 -11.12
C MET A 280 -10.20 -11.87 -12.03
N GLU A 281 -10.50 -12.59 -13.11
CA GLU A 281 -11.59 -12.23 -14.03
C GLU A 281 -12.96 -12.37 -13.38
N ARG A 282 -13.16 -13.41 -12.56
CA ARG A 282 -14.37 -13.60 -11.78
C ARG A 282 -14.58 -12.41 -10.81
N VAL A 283 -13.58 -12.05 -10.03
CA VAL A 283 -13.66 -10.89 -9.12
C VAL A 283 -14.07 -9.62 -9.86
N LEU A 284 -13.42 -9.30 -10.98
CA LEU A 284 -13.72 -8.10 -11.76
C LEU A 284 -15.13 -8.08 -12.34
N ASN A 285 -15.69 -9.24 -12.67
CA ASN A 285 -16.99 -9.34 -13.39
C ASN A 285 -18.18 -9.61 -12.47
N GLU A 286 -17.95 -10.20 -11.28
CA GLU A 286 -18.99 -10.47 -10.29
C GLU A 286 -19.11 -9.41 -9.21
N THR A 287 -18.17 -8.43 -9.17
CA THR A 287 -18.17 -7.36 -8.16
C THR A 287 -17.92 -6.00 -8.78
N LYS A 288 -18.07 -4.93 -7.96
CA LYS A 288 -17.68 -3.56 -8.34
C LYS A 288 -16.19 -3.24 -8.11
N ILE A 289 -15.38 -4.22 -7.72
CA ILE A 289 -13.93 -4.04 -7.57
C ILE A 289 -13.33 -3.61 -8.91
N GLU A 290 -12.41 -2.63 -8.88
CA GLU A 290 -11.85 -2.02 -10.09
C GLU A 290 -10.41 -2.45 -10.37
N LEU A 291 -9.62 -2.74 -9.33
CA LEU A 291 -8.21 -3.11 -9.47
C LEU A 291 -7.87 -4.31 -8.59
N LEU A 292 -6.87 -5.05 -9.03
CA LEU A 292 -6.35 -6.26 -8.39
C LEU A 292 -4.89 -6.06 -8.02
N SER A 293 -4.55 -6.22 -6.76
CA SER A 293 -3.23 -5.91 -6.22
C SER A 293 -2.44 -7.18 -5.91
N LEU A 294 -1.22 -7.26 -6.43
CA LEU A 294 -0.34 -8.42 -6.32
C LEU A 294 0.96 -8.06 -5.58
N SER A 295 1.37 -8.88 -4.63
CA SER A 295 2.65 -8.76 -3.91
C SER A 295 3.55 -9.97 -4.21
N ARG A 296 3.42 -11.08 -3.47
CA ARG A 296 4.29 -12.26 -3.59
C ARG A 296 4.38 -12.89 -4.99
N PRO A 297 3.31 -12.90 -5.84
CA PRO A 297 3.45 -13.29 -7.24
C PRO A 297 4.56 -12.52 -7.96
N LEU A 298 4.61 -11.19 -7.76
CA LEU A 298 5.58 -10.32 -8.41
C LEU A 298 6.98 -10.37 -7.78
N LEU A 299 7.11 -10.84 -6.55
CA LEU A 299 8.43 -11.21 -5.98
C LEU A 299 9.00 -12.46 -6.66
N ARG A 300 8.14 -13.40 -7.02
CA ARG A 300 8.52 -14.64 -7.69
C ARG A 300 8.78 -14.42 -9.17
N GLU A 301 7.90 -13.71 -9.85
CA GLU A 301 7.86 -13.48 -11.29
C GLU A 301 7.43 -12.04 -11.56
N PRO A 302 8.36 -11.07 -11.61
CA PRO A 302 8.03 -9.69 -11.95
C PRO A 302 7.31 -9.55 -13.30
N ASP A 303 7.55 -10.47 -14.22
CA ASP A 303 6.96 -10.56 -15.56
C ASP A 303 5.65 -11.35 -15.62
N PHE A 304 5.11 -11.79 -14.48
CA PHE A 304 3.85 -12.53 -14.43
C PHE A 304 2.68 -11.82 -15.14
N PRO A 305 2.48 -10.48 -14.99
CA PRO A 305 1.44 -9.79 -15.74
C PRO A 305 1.60 -9.93 -17.26
N ARG A 306 2.82 -9.80 -17.77
CA ARG A 306 3.11 -9.94 -19.20
C ARG A 306 2.88 -11.38 -19.71
N LYS A 307 3.30 -12.38 -18.94
CA LYS A 307 3.02 -13.80 -19.25
C LYS A 307 1.54 -14.08 -19.27
N LEU A 308 0.81 -13.54 -18.28
CA LEU A 308 -0.63 -13.66 -18.20
C LEU A 308 -1.32 -13.02 -19.43
N GLU A 309 -0.89 -11.81 -19.84
CA GLU A 309 -1.41 -11.10 -21.00
C GLU A 309 -1.24 -11.89 -22.30
N ARG A 310 -0.08 -12.55 -22.46
CA ARG A 310 0.26 -13.33 -23.66
C ARG A 310 -0.32 -14.75 -23.64
N GLY A 311 -0.98 -15.18 -22.57
CA GLY A 311 -1.44 -16.55 -22.41
C GLY A 311 -0.29 -17.57 -22.21
N GLU A 312 0.88 -17.11 -21.81
CA GLU A 312 2.04 -17.97 -21.48
C GLU A 312 1.94 -18.56 -20.07
N ALA A 313 1.07 -17.98 -19.22
CA ALA A 313 0.74 -18.48 -17.89
C ALA A 313 -0.73 -18.15 -17.57
N GLU A 314 -1.40 -19.05 -16.89
CA GLU A 314 -2.74 -18.83 -16.34
C GLU A 314 -2.71 -18.64 -14.82
N GLU A 315 -1.60 -19.01 -14.19
CA GLU A 315 -1.40 -18.97 -12.74
C GLU A 315 0.02 -18.52 -12.39
N SER A 316 0.16 -17.87 -11.22
CA SER A 316 1.48 -17.56 -10.67
C SER A 316 2.12 -18.80 -10.05
N SER A 317 3.40 -19.01 -10.31
CA SER A 317 4.20 -20.08 -9.69
C SER A 317 4.54 -19.84 -8.20
N CYS A 318 4.04 -18.76 -7.58
CA CYS A 318 4.27 -18.46 -6.16
C CYS A 318 3.48 -19.42 -5.26
N VAL A 319 4.19 -20.28 -4.53
CA VAL A 319 3.61 -21.28 -3.61
C VAL A 319 3.27 -20.76 -2.22
N SER A 320 3.40 -19.46 -1.98
CA SER A 320 3.05 -18.80 -0.70
C SER A 320 3.75 -19.39 0.53
N CYS A 321 4.99 -19.84 0.37
CA CYS A 321 5.80 -20.43 1.46
C CYS A 321 6.32 -19.37 2.47
N ASN A 322 6.19 -18.08 2.17
CA ASN A 322 6.68 -16.95 2.97
C ASN A 322 8.20 -16.88 3.17
N ALA A 323 8.99 -17.75 2.57
CA ALA A 323 10.45 -17.74 2.72
C ALA A 323 11.13 -16.47 2.18
N CYS A 324 10.42 -15.67 1.37
CA CYS A 324 10.88 -14.34 0.95
C CYS A 324 11.07 -13.39 2.15
N TYR A 325 10.29 -13.50 3.22
CA TYR A 325 10.45 -12.66 4.42
C TYR A 325 11.79 -12.83 5.15
N SER A 326 12.39 -14.00 5.03
CA SER A 326 13.70 -14.31 5.64
C SER A 326 14.84 -14.26 4.63
N SER A 327 14.57 -13.89 3.37
CA SER A 327 15.60 -13.84 2.34
C SER A 327 16.17 -12.43 2.19
N PRO A 328 17.46 -12.29 1.86
CA PRO A 328 18.05 -10.99 1.59
C PRO A 328 17.28 -10.22 0.51
N LEU A 329 17.07 -8.91 0.73
CA LEU A 329 16.34 -8.04 -0.18
C LEU A 329 14.89 -8.51 -0.45
N HIS A 330 14.30 -9.24 0.48
CA HIS A 330 12.94 -9.78 0.39
C HIS A 330 12.66 -10.54 -0.94
N ARG A 331 13.67 -11.20 -1.48
CA ARG A 331 13.57 -11.90 -2.78
C ARG A 331 13.00 -13.31 -2.63
N CYS A 332 12.28 -13.75 -3.65
CA CYS A 332 11.80 -15.13 -3.68
C CYS A 332 12.99 -16.12 -3.80
N ILE A 333 13.06 -17.08 -2.87
CA ILE A 333 14.15 -18.09 -2.84
C ILE A 333 14.13 -19.02 -4.07
N PHE A 334 13.00 -19.17 -4.74
CA PHE A 334 12.82 -19.98 -5.95
C PHE A 334 13.07 -19.18 -7.24
N ARG A 335 13.34 -17.89 -7.14
CA ARG A 335 13.64 -17.10 -8.33
C ARG A 335 15.03 -17.49 -8.85
N LYS A 336 15.09 -18.02 -10.07
CA LYS A 336 16.38 -18.28 -10.73
C LYS A 336 17.15 -16.96 -10.82
N ARG A 337 18.39 -16.93 -10.34
CA ARG A 337 19.28 -15.80 -10.62
C ARG A 337 19.41 -15.71 -12.14
N ALA A 338 19.17 -14.53 -12.71
CA ALA A 338 19.57 -14.30 -14.10
C ALA A 338 21.06 -14.65 -14.20
N ALA A 339 21.41 -15.48 -15.16
CA ALA A 339 22.81 -15.74 -15.45
C ALA A 339 23.47 -14.37 -15.70
N ARG A 340 24.56 -14.10 -14.95
CA ARG A 340 25.33 -12.87 -15.09
C ARG A 340 26.00 -12.82 -16.45
#